data_a01ae0dbc289f8c2b3a30c96da2a0204
#
_entry.id   a01ae0dbc289f8c2b3a30c96da2a0204
#
_cell.length_a   1.000
_cell.length_b   1.000
_cell.length_c   1.000
_cell.angle_alpha   90.00
_cell.angle_beta   90.00
_cell.angle_gamma   90.00
#
_symmetry.space_group_name_H-M   'P 1'
#
loop_
_entity.id
_entity.type
_entity.pdbx_description
1 polymer ?
#
loop_
_entity_poly.entity_id
_entity_poly.type
_entity_poly.pdbx_seq_one_letter_code
_entity_poly.pdbx_strand_id
1 'polypeptide(L)' 'NLNSTLLIEPSNEEAMYMKMDIELTKSNFSKVKELKSDFEKICDKLCDKITSIQERLKNFDSSNES' A
#
# COMPACT_ATOMS: atom_id res chain seq x y z
N ASN A 1 -25.14 11.69 -3.06
CA ASN A 1 -25.07 11.06 -3.93
C ASN A 1 -23.77 10.42 -4.31
N LEU A 2 -23.32 10.56 -5.40
CA LEU A 2 -22.16 9.89 -5.74
C LEU A 2 -21.07 10.15 -4.84
N ASN A 3 -21.05 11.24 -4.27
CA ASN A 3 -19.98 11.60 -3.47
C ASN A 3 -19.71 10.66 -2.41
N SER A 4 -20.71 10.06 -1.90
CA SER A 4 -20.51 9.21 -0.79
C SER A 4 -19.57 8.09 -1.16
N THR A 5 -19.54 7.75 -2.40
CA THR A 5 -18.69 6.67 -2.74
C THR A 5 -17.27 7.00 -2.58
N LEU A 6 -16.96 8.26 -2.55
CA LEU A 6 -15.62 8.62 -2.38
C LEU A 6 -15.18 8.46 -0.98
N LEU A 7 -16.09 8.21 -0.09
CA LEU A 7 -15.68 8.06 1.26
C LEU A 7 -14.91 6.81 1.36
N ILE A 8 -13.65 6.90 1.43
CA ILE A 8 -12.82 5.77 1.57
C ILE A 8 -12.80 5.36 2.99
N GLU A 9 -13.31 4.20 3.27
CA GLU A 9 -13.32 3.75 4.64
C GLU A 9 -11.91 3.44 5.07
N PRO A 10 -11.56 3.84 6.25
CA PRO A 10 -10.21 3.60 6.74
C PRO A 10 -9.87 2.13 6.77
N SER A 11 -10.88 1.29 6.86
CA SER A 11 -10.62 -0.12 6.90
C SER A 11 -10.70 -0.78 5.53
N ASN A 12 -10.74 0.02 4.48
CA ASN A 12 -10.82 -0.53 3.14
C ASN A 12 -9.44 -0.97 2.69
N GLU A 13 -9.16 -2.26 2.76
CA GLU A 13 -7.84 -2.75 2.40
C GLU A 13 -7.54 -2.53 0.92
N GLU A 14 -8.56 -2.62 0.09
CA GLU A 14 -8.36 -2.40 -1.33
C GLU A 14 -7.84 -0.99 -1.59
N ALA A 15 -8.46 -0.02 -0.97
CA ALA A 15 -8.04 1.35 -1.17
C ALA A 15 -6.64 1.56 -0.65
N MET A 16 -6.32 0.95 0.48
CA MET A 16 -4.99 1.08 1.04
C MET A 16 -3.96 0.47 0.10
N TYR A 17 -4.30 -0.67 -0.47
CA TYR A 17 -3.37 -1.32 -1.38
C TYR A 17 -3.12 -0.46 -2.61
N MET A 18 -4.17 0.13 -3.15
CA MET A 18 -4.02 1.00 -4.31
C MET A 18 -3.14 2.19 -3.96
N LYS A 19 -3.32 2.73 -2.77
CA LYS A 19 -2.53 3.86 -2.37
C LYS A 19 -1.07 3.47 -2.26
N MET A 20 -0.80 2.30 -1.71
CA MET A 20 0.57 1.85 -1.61
C MET A 20 1.19 1.71 -3.00
N ASP A 21 0.41 1.21 -3.95
CA ASP A 21 0.91 1.03 -5.29
C ASP A 21 1.29 2.38 -5.90
N ILE A 22 0.44 3.38 -5.70
CA ILE A 22 0.70 4.70 -6.22
C ILE A 22 1.97 5.27 -5.60
N GLU A 23 2.10 5.14 -4.29
CA GLU A 23 3.29 5.67 -3.64
C GLU A 23 4.55 4.95 -4.09
N LEU A 24 4.42 3.66 -4.35
CA LEU A 24 5.56 2.91 -4.85
C LEU A 24 6.01 3.47 -6.19
N THR A 25 5.04 3.77 -7.05
CA THR A 25 5.36 4.33 -8.34
C THR A 25 6.06 5.66 -8.20
N LYS A 26 5.72 6.40 -7.17
CA LYS A 26 6.35 7.68 -6.94
C LYS A 26 7.65 7.57 -6.16
N SER A 27 8.01 6.37 -5.79
CA SER A 27 9.23 6.15 -5.01
C SER A 27 9.10 6.71 -3.60
N ASN A 28 7.89 6.86 -3.11
CA ASN A 28 7.69 7.33 -1.75
C ASN A 28 7.72 6.13 -0.82
N PHE A 29 8.88 5.55 -0.66
CA PHE A 29 8.99 4.32 0.10
C PHE A 29 8.60 4.49 1.56
N SER A 30 8.91 5.61 2.14
CA SER A 30 8.54 5.85 3.52
C SER A 30 7.04 5.76 3.68
N LYS A 31 6.32 6.38 2.74
CA LYS A 31 4.88 6.37 2.80
C LYS A 31 4.34 4.97 2.61
N VAL A 32 4.96 4.22 1.70
CA VAL A 32 4.53 2.86 1.46
C VAL A 32 4.67 2.02 2.71
N LYS A 33 5.76 2.21 3.43
CA LYS A 33 5.97 1.45 4.64
C LYS A 33 4.91 1.77 5.69
N GLU A 34 4.56 3.04 5.78
CA GLU A 34 3.54 3.44 6.71
C GLU A 34 2.21 2.81 6.35
N LEU A 35 1.85 2.93 5.09
CA LEU A 35 0.60 2.36 4.62
C LEU A 35 0.59 0.85 4.79
N LYS A 36 1.72 0.23 4.55
CA LYS A 36 1.81 -1.20 4.68
C LYS A 36 1.53 -1.62 6.13
N SER A 37 2.07 -0.88 7.06
CA SER A 37 1.85 -1.19 8.46
C SER A 37 0.38 -1.11 8.81
N ASP A 38 -0.29 -0.07 8.34
CA ASP A 38 -1.70 0.07 8.59
C ASP A 38 -2.47 -1.02 7.87
N PHE A 39 -2.05 -1.32 6.65
CA PHE A 39 -2.72 -2.33 5.87
C PHE A 39 -2.67 -3.68 6.58
N GLU A 40 -1.56 -3.99 7.19
CA GLU A 40 -1.43 -5.24 7.90
C GLU A 40 -2.45 -5.37 9.03
N LYS A 41 -2.80 -4.26 9.62
CA LYS A 41 -3.74 -4.28 10.71
C LYS A 41 -5.17 -4.47 10.26
N ILE A 42 -5.48 -3.97 9.08
CA ILE A 42 -6.86 -4.04 8.61
C ILE A 42 -7.09 -5.08 7.54
N CYS A 43 -6.05 -5.63 6.98
CA CYS A 43 -6.21 -6.54 5.87
C CYS A 43 -7.03 -7.76 6.29
N ASP A 44 -7.80 -8.26 5.37
CA ASP A 44 -8.63 -9.41 5.64
C ASP A 44 -8.39 -10.45 4.56
N LYS A 45 -8.61 -10.08 3.34
CA LYS A 45 -8.42 -11.00 2.23
C LYS A 45 -7.18 -10.65 1.41
N LEU A 46 -6.75 -9.42 1.51
CA LEU A 46 -5.62 -8.97 0.72
C LEU A 46 -4.32 -9.02 1.50
N CYS A 47 -4.30 -9.73 2.59
CA CYS A 47 -3.08 -9.82 3.36
C CYS A 47 -1.94 -10.36 2.53
N ASP A 48 -2.26 -11.22 1.58
CA ASP A 48 -1.24 -11.77 0.71
C ASP A 48 -0.54 -10.68 -0.09
N LYS A 49 -1.26 -9.59 -0.35
CA LYS A 49 -0.68 -8.53 -1.13
C LYS A 49 0.49 -7.87 -0.41
N ILE A 50 0.53 -8.03 0.90
CA ILE A 50 1.61 -7.44 1.66
C ILE A 50 2.94 -8.01 1.19
N THR A 51 2.98 -9.30 0.93
CA THR A 51 4.20 -9.93 0.46
C THR A 51 4.64 -9.32 -0.86
N SER A 52 3.68 -9.09 -1.76
CA SER A 52 3.99 -8.48 -3.04
C SER A 52 4.58 -7.08 -2.84
N ILE A 53 3.93 -6.31 -2.00
CA ILE A 53 4.40 -4.94 -1.75
C ILE A 53 5.80 -4.98 -1.13
N GLN A 54 6.00 -5.89 -0.21
CA GLN A 54 7.28 -5.98 0.45
C GLN A 54 8.37 -6.37 -0.53
N GLU A 55 8.09 -7.28 -1.42
CA GLU A 55 9.07 -7.68 -2.41
C GLU A 55 9.39 -6.53 -3.35
N ARG A 56 8.38 -5.78 -3.74
CA ARG A 56 8.62 -4.65 -4.61
C ARG A 56 9.47 -3.61 -3.90
N LEU A 57 9.18 -3.38 -2.62
CA LEU A 57 9.97 -2.45 -1.85
C LEU A 57 11.41 -2.90 -1.80
N LYS A 58 11.61 -4.17 -1.58
CA LYS A 58 12.95 -4.69 -1.49
C LYS A 58 13.69 -4.52 -2.79
N ASN A 59 13.03 -4.81 -3.90
CA ASN A 59 13.67 -4.66 -5.19
C ASN A 59 14.05 -3.22 -5.47
N PHE A 60 13.14 -2.30 -5.18
CA PHE A 60 13.44 -0.90 -5.40
C PHE A 60 14.57 -0.45 -4.50
N ASP A 61 14.56 -0.92 -3.27
CA ASP A 61 15.57 -0.52 -2.33
C ASP A 61 16.92 -1.00 -2.80
N SER A 62 17.00 -2.22 -3.24
CA SER A 62 18.25 -2.76 -3.72
C SER A 62 18.76 -1.99 -4.91
N SER A 63 17.86 -1.72 -5.85
CA SER A 63 18.25 -0.94 -7.01
C SER A 63 18.78 0.39 -6.58
N ASN A 64 18.12 1.01 -5.66
CA ASN A 64 18.49 2.30 -5.22
C ASN A 64 19.83 2.27 -4.55
N GLU A 65 20.12 1.23 -3.85
CA GLU A 65 21.35 1.16 -3.15
C GLU A 65 22.53 1.02 -4.04
N SER A 66 22.39 0.30 -5.11
CA SER A 66 23.53 0.15 -5.96
C SER A 66 23.76 1.43 -6.70
#